data_5522ca1a7e40ab95f08bb884d0ded8ef
#
_entry.id   5522ca1a7e40ab95f08bb884d0ded8ef
#
_cell.length_a   1.000
_cell.length_b   1.000
_cell.length_c   1.000
_cell.angle_alpha   90.00
_cell.angle_beta   90.00
_cell.angle_gamma   90.00
#
_symmetry.space_group_name_H-M   'P 1'
#
loop_
_entity.id
_entity.type
_entity.pdbx_description
1 polymer ?
#
loop_
_entity_poly.entity_id
_entity_poly.type
_entity_poly.pdbx_seq_one_letter_code
_entity_poly.pdbx_strand_id
1 'polypeptide(L)'
;PAPSYASHHRRRRCTVLIRRMDGALGADVTGVDVGNIETGQLDAILEALLEYHVLALRHQRLAPAALSAFAARLGEREIYPFAQSLPDDPYVVPIVKEPEDESNFGGIWHTDSSYLPEPPSLTLLYAVSLPSRGGDTLFADMHAAYAALPSAARAEIDGLTAQYTASLVHDDSGTYAQVAGADRNRRSAGSIVTDAVHPVVRT
;
A
#
# COMPACT_ATOMS: atom_id res chain seq x y z
N PRO A 1 59.57 11.63 -4.23
CA PRO A 1 58.43 10.80 -4.00
C PRO A 1 57.40 11.58 -3.22
N ALA A 2 56.29 11.86 -3.90
CA ALA A 2 55.14 12.56 -3.31
C ALA A 2 54.27 11.54 -2.55
N PRO A 3 53.68 11.90 -1.40
CA PRO A 3 52.80 10.98 -0.68
C PRO A 3 51.43 10.97 -1.39
N SER A 4 50.98 9.73 -1.72
CA SER A 4 49.64 9.49 -2.22
C SER A 4 48.62 9.73 -1.14
N TYR A 5 47.82 10.77 -1.30
CA TYR A 5 46.59 10.98 -0.51
C TYR A 5 45.52 9.97 -0.96
N ALA A 6 45.43 8.85 -0.26
CA ALA A 6 44.27 7.99 -0.35
C ALA A 6 43.12 8.68 0.38
N SER A 7 42.23 9.30 -0.40
CA SER A 7 40.98 9.85 0.13
C SER A 7 40.07 8.72 0.58
N HIS A 8 40.09 8.43 1.87
CA HIS A 8 39.11 7.58 2.51
C HIS A 8 37.78 8.33 2.53
N HIS A 9 37.00 8.23 1.46
CA HIS A 9 35.59 8.54 1.52
C HIS A 9 34.93 7.48 2.42
N ARG A 10 34.84 7.78 3.71
CA ARG A 10 33.88 7.12 4.61
C ARG A 10 32.52 7.38 4.02
N ARG A 11 31.96 6.41 3.27
CA ARG A 11 30.54 6.38 2.99
C ARG A 11 29.86 6.46 4.35
N ARG A 12 29.19 7.58 4.63
CA ARG A 12 28.29 7.69 5.78
C ARG A 12 27.25 6.58 5.56
N ARG A 13 27.30 5.53 6.36
CA ARG A 13 26.20 4.57 6.43
C ARG A 13 24.99 5.39 6.87
N CYS A 14 24.08 5.69 5.95
CA CYS A 14 22.80 6.26 6.30
C CYS A 14 22.08 5.22 7.15
N THR A 15 22.01 5.47 8.44
CA THR A 15 21.31 4.60 9.37
C THR A 15 19.83 4.84 9.16
N VAL A 16 19.09 3.78 8.86
CA VAL A 16 17.62 3.82 8.85
C VAL A 16 17.15 4.11 10.26
N LEU A 17 16.38 5.17 10.44
CA LEU A 17 15.79 5.53 11.73
C LEU A 17 14.29 5.21 11.66
N ILE A 18 13.85 4.36 12.56
CA ILE A 18 12.46 3.92 12.67
C ILE A 18 11.93 4.42 14.01
N ARG A 19 10.82 5.14 13.96
CA ARG A 19 10.15 5.69 15.13
C ARG A 19 8.67 5.34 15.09
N ARG A 20 8.21 4.61 16.09
CA ARG A 20 6.79 4.29 16.26
C ARG A 20 5.96 5.58 16.26
N MET A 21 4.83 5.57 15.56
CA MET A 21 3.82 6.61 15.62
C MET A 21 2.96 6.47 16.88
N ASP A 22 2.28 7.56 17.25
CA ASP A 22 1.25 7.49 18.27
C ASP A 22 0.05 6.69 17.71
N GLY A 23 -0.35 5.63 18.39
CA GLY A 23 -1.46 4.78 17.96
C GLY A 23 -1.15 3.29 18.07
N ALA A 24 -2.09 2.47 17.57
CA ALA A 24 -2.00 1.00 17.64
C ALA A 24 -0.96 0.44 16.65
N LEU A 25 -0.76 1.09 15.51
CA LEU A 25 0.13 0.67 14.41
C LEU A 25 0.83 1.89 13.80
N GLY A 26 1.83 1.62 12.98
CA GLY A 26 2.53 2.61 12.17
C GLY A 26 3.88 3.05 12.73
N ALA A 27 4.84 3.30 11.83
CA ALA A 27 6.11 3.92 12.16
C ALA A 27 6.58 4.90 11.07
N ASP A 28 7.24 5.99 11.51
CA ASP A 28 8.01 6.87 10.63
C ASP A 28 9.37 6.26 10.33
N VAL A 29 9.75 6.26 9.06
CA VAL A 29 11.06 5.83 8.59
C VAL A 29 11.78 7.01 7.94
N THR A 30 13.00 7.30 8.43
CA THR A 30 13.85 8.37 7.91
C THR A 30 15.27 7.87 7.69
N GLY A 31 16.11 8.67 7.01
CA GLY A 31 17.51 8.31 6.75
C GLY A 31 17.68 7.30 5.63
N VAL A 32 16.66 7.09 4.80
CA VAL A 32 16.70 6.20 3.63
C VAL A 32 16.21 6.93 2.38
N ASP A 33 16.85 6.67 1.26
CA ASP A 33 16.39 7.01 -0.09
C ASP A 33 16.01 5.70 -0.78
N VAL A 34 14.70 5.46 -0.96
CA VAL A 34 14.21 4.21 -1.54
C VAL A 34 14.57 4.07 -3.02
N GLY A 35 14.88 5.18 -3.71
CA GLY A 35 15.37 5.16 -5.09
C GLY A 35 16.78 4.56 -5.20
N ASN A 36 17.56 4.53 -4.10
CA ASN A 36 18.92 4.03 -4.02
C ASN A 36 19.15 3.14 -2.79
N ILE A 37 18.13 2.39 -2.38
CA ILE A 37 18.13 1.63 -1.14
C ILE A 37 19.12 0.47 -1.18
N GLU A 38 19.95 0.33 -0.14
CA GLU A 38 20.85 -0.80 0.06
C GLU A 38 20.09 -2.01 0.63
N THR A 39 20.61 -3.23 0.42
CA THR A 39 19.97 -4.47 0.89
C THR A 39 19.71 -4.44 2.40
N GLY A 40 20.69 -4.08 3.21
CA GLY A 40 20.49 -4.03 4.67
C GLY A 40 19.49 -2.97 5.14
N GLN A 41 19.26 -1.90 4.35
CA GLN A 41 18.19 -0.93 4.64
C GLN A 41 16.82 -1.48 4.26
N LEU A 42 16.75 -2.25 3.16
CA LEU A 42 15.53 -2.93 2.76
C LEU A 42 15.10 -3.98 3.79
N ASP A 43 16.06 -4.78 4.28
CA ASP A 43 15.80 -5.77 5.33
C ASP A 43 15.24 -5.12 6.59
N ALA A 44 15.83 -4.00 7.03
CA ALA A 44 15.33 -3.24 8.18
C ALA A 44 13.92 -2.67 7.97
N ILE A 45 13.57 -2.25 6.73
CA ILE A 45 12.21 -1.81 6.37
C ILE A 45 11.23 -2.98 6.44
N LEU A 46 11.61 -4.14 5.92
CA LEU A 46 10.74 -5.33 5.95
C LEU A 46 10.51 -5.81 7.39
N GLU A 47 11.54 -5.83 8.22
CA GLU A 47 11.40 -6.15 9.66
C GLU A 47 10.47 -5.17 10.36
N ALA A 48 10.65 -3.86 10.10
CA ALA A 48 9.78 -2.84 10.68
C ALA A 48 8.33 -2.95 10.19
N LEU A 49 8.12 -3.34 8.92
CA LEU A 49 6.78 -3.54 8.39
C LEU A 49 6.04 -4.68 9.08
N LEU A 50 6.74 -5.77 9.40
CA LEU A 50 6.17 -6.87 10.17
C LEU A 50 5.81 -6.46 11.60
N GLU A 51 6.56 -5.53 12.20
CA GLU A 51 6.31 -5.05 13.56
C GLU A 51 5.22 -3.97 13.63
N TYR A 52 5.24 -3.01 12.68
CA TYR A 52 4.39 -1.81 12.74
C TYR A 52 3.24 -1.82 11.74
N HIS A 53 3.19 -2.75 10.78
CA HIS A 53 2.18 -2.97 9.74
C HIS A 53 2.03 -1.83 8.72
N VAL A 54 2.30 -0.58 9.09
CA VAL A 54 2.29 0.59 8.21
C VAL A 54 3.57 1.40 8.42
N LEU A 55 4.23 1.77 7.33
CA LEU A 55 5.43 2.61 7.38
C LEU A 55 5.25 3.87 6.55
N ALA A 56 5.56 5.02 7.14
CA ALA A 56 5.67 6.28 6.42
C ALA A 56 7.15 6.59 6.14
N LEU A 57 7.59 6.32 4.92
CA LEU A 57 8.95 6.62 4.46
C LEU A 57 9.04 8.10 4.11
N ARG A 58 9.58 8.90 5.03
CA ARG A 58 9.57 10.37 4.92
C ARG A 58 10.59 10.90 3.93
N HIS A 59 10.33 12.09 3.40
CA HIS A 59 11.24 12.88 2.55
C HIS A 59 11.66 12.19 1.25
N GLN A 60 10.84 11.33 0.69
CA GLN A 60 11.11 10.70 -0.59
C GLN A 60 10.82 11.64 -1.76
N ARG A 61 11.63 11.53 -2.82
CA ARG A 61 11.42 12.19 -4.10
C ARG A 61 11.57 11.17 -5.22
N LEU A 62 10.46 10.62 -5.65
CA LEU A 62 10.46 9.50 -6.58
C LEU A 62 9.79 9.89 -7.90
N ALA A 63 10.45 9.55 -8.99
CA ALA A 63 9.76 9.41 -10.26
C ALA A 63 8.95 8.10 -10.24
N PRO A 64 7.87 7.97 -11.04
CA PRO A 64 7.06 6.74 -11.09
C PRO A 64 7.89 5.47 -11.30
N ALA A 65 8.86 5.51 -12.23
CA ALA A 65 9.76 4.38 -12.47
C ALA A 65 10.59 3.97 -11.24
N ALA A 66 11.00 4.93 -10.40
CA ALA A 66 11.73 4.64 -9.17
C ALA A 66 10.83 4.00 -8.10
N LEU A 67 9.57 4.45 -7.99
CA LEU A 67 8.56 3.81 -7.15
C LEU A 67 8.32 2.36 -7.58
N SER A 68 8.13 2.14 -8.87
CA SER A 68 7.92 0.83 -9.47
C SER A 68 9.14 -0.09 -9.29
N ALA A 69 10.36 0.44 -9.43
CA ALA A 69 11.59 -0.30 -9.19
C ALA A 69 11.75 -0.68 -7.70
N PHE A 70 11.37 0.19 -6.78
CA PHE A 70 11.36 -0.11 -5.36
C PHE A 70 10.33 -1.19 -5.04
N ALA A 71 9.12 -1.11 -5.58
CA ALA A 71 8.09 -2.14 -5.44
C ALA A 71 8.59 -3.52 -5.90
N ALA A 72 9.29 -3.58 -7.03
CA ALA A 72 9.87 -4.83 -7.56
C ALA A 72 10.92 -5.47 -6.63
N ARG A 73 11.51 -4.71 -5.72
CA ARG A 73 12.43 -5.26 -4.70
C ARG A 73 11.72 -5.86 -3.49
N LEU A 74 10.44 -5.50 -3.29
CA LEU A 74 9.62 -6.01 -2.21
C LEU A 74 8.86 -7.28 -2.60
N GLY A 75 8.63 -7.50 -3.89
CA GLY A 75 7.94 -8.67 -4.40
C GLY A 75 7.52 -8.53 -5.86
N GLU A 76 6.74 -9.48 -6.32
CA GLU A 76 6.10 -9.43 -7.63
C GLU A 76 5.07 -8.31 -7.66
N ARG A 77 5.08 -7.52 -8.74
CA ARG A 77 4.17 -6.39 -8.90
C ARG A 77 2.90 -6.82 -9.61
N GLU A 78 1.78 -6.30 -9.17
CA GLU A 78 0.47 -6.54 -9.79
C GLU A 78 0.05 -5.37 -10.68
N ILE A 79 -0.68 -5.68 -11.75
CA ILE A 79 -1.36 -4.68 -12.58
C ILE A 79 -2.79 -4.56 -12.08
N TYR A 80 -3.15 -3.39 -11.54
CA TYR A 80 -4.51 -3.14 -11.06
C TYR A 80 -5.47 -2.96 -12.25
N PRO A 81 -6.47 -3.85 -12.42
CA PRO A 81 -7.24 -3.89 -13.65
C PRO A 81 -8.33 -2.81 -13.75
N PHE A 82 -8.78 -2.25 -12.62
CA PHE A 82 -9.95 -1.37 -12.55
C PHE A 82 -9.64 0.12 -12.66
N ALA A 83 -8.37 0.50 -12.76
CA ALA A 83 -7.96 1.88 -13.00
C ALA A 83 -6.92 1.96 -14.12
N GLN A 84 -6.83 3.13 -14.73
CA GLN A 84 -5.84 3.38 -15.77
C GLN A 84 -4.48 3.65 -15.15
N SER A 85 -3.51 2.78 -15.44
CA SER A 85 -2.12 2.98 -15.09
C SER A 85 -1.46 4.09 -15.92
N LEU A 86 -0.26 4.47 -15.52
CA LEU A 86 0.56 5.39 -16.32
C LEU A 86 0.92 4.75 -17.67
N PRO A 87 1.04 5.56 -18.76
CA PRO A 87 1.36 5.03 -20.10
C PRO A 87 2.68 4.25 -20.15
N ASP A 88 3.68 4.71 -19.38
CA ASP A 88 5.02 4.15 -19.39
C ASP A 88 5.28 3.14 -18.25
N ASP A 89 4.32 2.96 -17.34
CA ASP A 89 4.44 2.01 -16.24
C ASP A 89 3.09 1.41 -15.83
N PRO A 90 2.80 0.15 -16.23
CA PRO A 90 1.51 -0.48 -15.99
C PRO A 90 1.25 -0.83 -14.52
N TYR A 91 2.26 -0.75 -13.66
CA TYR A 91 2.15 -1.06 -12.23
C TYR A 91 1.87 0.17 -11.37
N VAL A 92 1.91 1.37 -11.94
CA VAL A 92 1.66 2.62 -11.22
C VAL A 92 0.34 3.22 -11.67
N VAL A 93 -0.58 3.34 -10.73
CA VAL A 93 -1.90 3.94 -10.93
C VAL A 93 -1.93 5.33 -10.30
N PRO A 94 -2.18 6.40 -11.05
CA PRO A 94 -2.37 7.73 -10.49
C PRO A 94 -3.75 7.81 -9.81
N ILE A 95 -3.77 8.24 -8.55
CA ILE A 95 -5.01 8.54 -7.82
C ILE A 95 -5.10 10.04 -7.71
N VAL A 96 -6.09 10.63 -8.36
CA VAL A 96 -6.30 12.08 -8.40
C VAL A 96 -7.65 12.41 -7.75
N LYS A 97 -7.64 13.32 -6.81
CA LYS A 97 -8.83 13.91 -6.18
C LYS A 97 -8.83 15.40 -6.43
N GLU A 98 -9.82 15.88 -7.16
CA GLU A 98 -10.05 17.30 -7.37
C GLU A 98 -10.98 17.86 -6.28
N PRO A 99 -10.97 19.19 -6.03
CA PRO A 99 -11.81 19.79 -5.01
C PRO A 99 -13.33 19.55 -5.19
N GLU A 100 -13.74 19.36 -6.44
CA GLU A 100 -15.15 19.16 -6.82
C GLU A 100 -15.59 17.70 -6.73
N ASP A 101 -14.65 16.77 -6.52
CA ASP A 101 -14.99 15.34 -6.44
C ASP A 101 -15.66 15.04 -5.08
N GLU A 102 -16.87 14.52 -5.12
CA GLU A 102 -17.67 14.22 -3.93
C GLU A 102 -17.25 12.92 -3.24
N SER A 103 -16.59 12.01 -3.96
CA SER A 103 -16.15 10.71 -3.44
C SER A 103 -14.64 10.58 -3.35
N ASN A 104 -14.19 9.67 -2.53
CA ASN A 104 -12.79 9.29 -2.41
C ASN A 104 -12.57 7.92 -3.03
N PHE A 105 -11.47 7.75 -3.76
CA PHE A 105 -10.98 6.42 -4.10
C PHE A 105 -10.64 5.68 -2.80
N GLY A 106 -11.19 4.46 -2.64
CA GLY A 106 -10.98 3.70 -1.39
C GLY A 106 -11.62 4.32 -0.14
N GLY A 107 -12.70 5.12 -0.28
CA GLY A 107 -13.34 5.85 0.82
C GLY A 107 -14.12 5.01 1.84
N ILE A 108 -14.08 3.68 1.73
CA ILE A 108 -14.69 2.72 2.67
C ILE A 108 -13.62 1.79 3.24
N TRP A 109 -13.89 1.21 4.41
CA TRP A 109 -13.00 0.18 4.97
C TRP A 109 -12.94 -1.03 4.04
N HIS A 110 -11.74 -1.42 3.63
CA HIS A 110 -11.50 -2.54 2.72
C HIS A 110 -10.11 -3.14 2.92
N THR A 111 -9.90 -4.29 2.31
CA THR A 111 -8.59 -4.88 2.07
C THR A 111 -8.37 -4.87 0.56
N ASP A 112 -7.19 -4.44 0.12
CA ASP A 112 -6.87 -4.33 -1.29
C ASP A 112 -6.87 -5.70 -1.98
N SER A 113 -7.41 -5.73 -3.21
CA SER A 113 -7.37 -6.86 -4.14
C SER A 113 -7.80 -8.22 -3.55
N SER A 114 -8.63 -8.23 -2.50
CA SER A 114 -9.09 -9.45 -1.81
C SER A 114 -9.89 -10.40 -2.70
N TYR A 115 -10.34 -9.94 -3.87
CA TYR A 115 -11.01 -10.75 -4.90
C TYR A 115 -10.03 -11.65 -5.70
N LEU A 116 -8.73 -11.48 -5.53
CA LEU A 116 -7.72 -12.33 -6.16
C LEU A 116 -7.46 -13.59 -5.33
N PRO A 117 -7.19 -14.74 -5.97
CA PRO A 117 -6.76 -15.96 -5.27
C PRO A 117 -5.48 -15.75 -4.43
N GLU A 118 -4.56 -14.94 -4.94
CA GLU A 118 -3.32 -14.53 -4.29
C GLU A 118 -3.25 -12.99 -4.27
N PRO A 119 -3.84 -12.34 -3.24
CA PRO A 119 -3.78 -10.89 -3.12
C PRO A 119 -2.35 -10.40 -2.88
N PRO A 120 -1.97 -9.20 -3.38
CA PRO A 120 -0.67 -8.62 -3.10
C PRO A 120 -0.45 -8.46 -1.59
N SER A 121 0.77 -8.76 -1.16
CA SER A 121 1.15 -8.69 0.26
C SER A 121 1.29 -7.26 0.77
N LEU A 122 1.59 -6.31 -0.12
CA LEU A 122 1.92 -4.94 0.20
C LEU A 122 1.31 -3.98 -0.81
N THR A 123 0.85 -2.83 -0.32
CA THR A 123 0.45 -1.69 -1.14
C THR A 123 1.38 -0.52 -0.88
N LEU A 124 1.90 0.11 -1.93
CA LEU A 124 2.73 1.31 -1.85
C LEU A 124 1.94 2.51 -2.35
N LEU A 125 1.86 3.54 -1.51
CA LEU A 125 1.24 4.81 -1.85
C LEU A 125 2.28 5.92 -1.80
N TYR A 126 2.45 6.66 -2.90
CA TYR A 126 3.35 7.81 -2.97
C TYR A 126 2.56 9.11 -3.11
N ALA A 127 2.66 9.97 -2.11
CA ALA A 127 1.99 11.27 -2.13
C ALA A 127 2.75 12.27 -3.00
N VAL A 128 2.14 12.69 -4.11
CA VAL A 128 2.68 13.71 -5.03
C VAL A 128 2.24 15.10 -4.62
N SER A 129 0.96 15.26 -4.31
CA SER A 129 0.36 16.52 -3.85
C SER A 129 -0.68 16.19 -2.79
N LEU A 130 -0.70 16.97 -1.72
CA LEU A 130 -1.63 16.79 -0.62
C LEU A 130 -2.34 18.09 -0.33
N PRO A 131 -3.61 18.06 0.10
CA PRO A 131 -4.31 19.23 0.59
C PRO A 131 -3.68 19.70 1.91
N SER A 132 -3.91 20.96 2.29
CA SER A 132 -3.45 21.50 3.57
C SER A 132 -4.18 20.92 4.78
N ARG A 133 -5.36 20.32 4.57
CA ARG A 133 -6.19 19.66 5.58
C ARG A 133 -6.99 18.52 4.95
N GLY A 134 -7.19 17.45 5.73
CA GLY A 134 -7.95 16.27 5.30
C GLY A 134 -7.18 15.38 4.31
N GLY A 135 -7.87 14.39 3.78
CA GLY A 135 -7.27 13.40 2.89
C GLY A 135 -6.44 12.35 3.63
N ASP A 136 -6.68 12.18 4.92
CA ASP A 136 -5.98 11.19 5.73
C ASP A 136 -6.32 9.77 5.27
N THR A 137 -5.31 8.90 5.21
CA THR A 137 -5.50 7.47 5.04
C THR A 137 -5.56 6.80 6.41
N LEU A 138 -6.66 6.11 6.67
CA LEU A 138 -6.89 5.44 7.94
C LEU A 138 -6.57 3.95 7.81
N PHE A 139 -5.98 3.38 8.84
CA PHE A 139 -5.64 1.96 8.92
C PHE A 139 -6.20 1.34 10.19
N ALA A 140 -6.62 0.07 10.10
CA ALA A 140 -7.07 -0.72 11.25
C ALA A 140 -6.13 -1.92 11.43
N ASP A 141 -5.71 -2.13 12.69
CA ASP A 141 -4.95 -3.30 13.08
C ASP A 141 -5.88 -4.52 13.23
N MET A 142 -5.89 -5.38 12.22
CA MET A 142 -6.76 -6.55 12.22
C MET A 142 -6.25 -7.66 13.16
N HIS A 143 -4.95 -7.71 13.46
CA HIS A 143 -4.42 -8.61 14.48
C HIS A 143 -4.93 -8.23 15.87
N ALA A 144 -4.84 -6.94 16.23
CA ALA A 144 -5.36 -6.44 17.49
C ALA A 144 -6.90 -6.56 17.55
N ALA A 145 -7.60 -6.30 16.44
CA ALA A 145 -9.05 -6.48 16.37
C ALA A 145 -9.47 -7.93 16.64
N TYR A 146 -8.81 -8.90 16.01
CA TYR A 146 -9.07 -10.32 16.26
C TYR A 146 -8.72 -10.71 17.72
N ALA A 147 -7.58 -10.26 18.23
CA ALA A 147 -7.15 -10.55 19.60
C ALA A 147 -8.13 -9.99 20.66
N ALA A 148 -8.79 -8.87 20.36
CA ALA A 148 -9.78 -8.24 21.24
C ALA A 148 -11.16 -8.95 21.25
N LEU A 149 -11.42 -9.85 20.29
CA LEU A 149 -12.68 -10.60 20.27
C LEU A 149 -12.80 -11.53 21.48
N PRO A 150 -13.99 -11.68 22.07
CA PRO A 150 -14.27 -12.74 23.03
C PRO A 150 -13.99 -14.12 22.45
N SER A 151 -13.57 -15.06 23.28
CA SER A 151 -13.24 -16.43 22.84
C SER A 151 -14.38 -17.12 22.08
N ALA A 152 -15.64 -16.88 22.49
CA ALA A 152 -16.81 -17.39 21.80
C ALA A 152 -16.91 -16.85 20.36
N ALA A 153 -16.72 -15.52 20.18
CA ALA A 153 -16.77 -14.91 18.84
C ALA A 153 -15.60 -15.39 17.96
N ARG A 154 -14.40 -15.57 18.52
CA ARG A 154 -13.28 -16.18 17.77
C ARG A 154 -13.62 -17.58 17.31
N ALA A 155 -14.18 -18.42 18.21
CA ALA A 155 -14.57 -19.78 17.87
C ALA A 155 -15.66 -19.85 16.79
N GLU A 156 -16.52 -18.83 16.68
CA GLU A 156 -17.53 -18.75 15.63
C GLU A 156 -16.94 -18.43 14.26
N ILE A 157 -15.91 -17.60 14.18
CA ILE A 157 -15.31 -17.17 12.91
C ILE A 157 -14.11 -18.03 12.48
N ASP A 158 -13.47 -18.72 13.40
CA ASP A 158 -12.38 -19.64 13.11
C ASP A 158 -12.87 -20.78 12.20
N GLY A 159 -12.18 -20.95 11.08
CA GLY A 159 -12.55 -21.96 10.08
C GLY A 159 -13.66 -21.55 9.11
N LEU A 160 -14.26 -20.37 9.26
CA LEU A 160 -15.15 -19.82 8.25
C LEU A 160 -14.39 -19.34 7.03
N THR A 161 -15.05 -19.38 5.87
CA THR A 161 -14.58 -18.81 4.62
C THR A 161 -15.54 -17.73 4.15
N ALA A 162 -15.01 -16.73 3.46
CA ALA A 162 -15.78 -15.67 2.82
C ALA A 162 -15.47 -15.63 1.33
N GLN A 163 -16.49 -15.38 0.52
CA GLN A 163 -16.33 -15.12 -0.90
C GLN A 163 -16.11 -13.61 -1.09
N TYR A 164 -15.06 -13.28 -1.83
CA TYR A 164 -14.73 -11.92 -2.22
C TYR A 164 -14.97 -11.77 -3.72
N THR A 165 -15.62 -10.69 -4.12
CA THR A 165 -15.89 -10.39 -5.53
C THR A 165 -15.58 -8.95 -5.84
N ALA A 166 -14.99 -8.69 -7.01
CA ALA A 166 -14.75 -7.34 -7.51
C ALA A 166 -16.04 -6.66 -8.00
N SER A 167 -17.06 -7.45 -8.38
CA SER A 167 -18.30 -6.95 -9.00
C SER A 167 -19.09 -6.02 -8.09
N LEU A 168 -19.16 -6.27 -6.79
CA LEU A 168 -19.86 -5.40 -5.84
C LEU A 168 -19.35 -3.96 -5.82
N VAL A 169 -18.12 -3.76 -6.23
CA VAL A 169 -17.46 -2.45 -6.19
C VAL A 169 -17.28 -1.87 -7.59
N HIS A 170 -16.89 -2.70 -8.56
CA HIS A 170 -16.39 -2.26 -9.86
C HIS A 170 -17.35 -2.48 -11.03
N ASP A 171 -18.46 -3.19 -10.85
CA ASP A 171 -19.49 -3.30 -11.90
C ASP A 171 -20.21 -1.97 -12.14
N ASP A 172 -20.91 -1.88 -13.27
CA ASP A 172 -21.68 -0.70 -13.65
C ASP A 172 -22.81 -0.35 -12.65
N SER A 173 -23.23 -1.31 -11.82
CA SER A 173 -24.16 -1.14 -10.71
C SER A 173 -23.47 -1.12 -9.34
N GLY A 174 -22.15 -1.25 -9.28
CA GLY A 174 -21.37 -1.33 -8.05
C GLY A 174 -21.29 0.01 -7.30
N THR A 175 -20.74 -0.04 -6.09
CA THR A 175 -20.68 1.11 -5.18
C THR A 175 -20.02 2.34 -5.82
N TYR A 176 -19.01 2.17 -6.66
CA TYR A 176 -18.34 3.29 -7.34
C TYR A 176 -19.04 3.75 -8.62
N ALA A 177 -19.94 2.95 -9.23
CA ALA A 177 -20.64 3.34 -10.44
C ALA A 177 -21.64 4.49 -10.21
N GLN A 178 -22.16 4.61 -8.99
CA GLN A 178 -23.23 5.53 -8.64
C GLN A 178 -22.74 6.89 -8.12
N VAL A 179 -21.43 7.06 -7.95
CA VAL A 179 -20.85 8.27 -7.38
C VAL A 179 -20.22 9.11 -8.48
N ALA A 180 -20.81 10.28 -8.77
CA ALA A 180 -20.29 11.21 -9.77
C ALA A 180 -18.88 11.68 -9.41
N GLY A 181 -17.92 11.58 -10.35
CA GLY A 181 -16.54 11.98 -10.15
C GLY A 181 -15.67 10.97 -9.37
N ALA A 182 -16.24 9.83 -9.02
CA ALA A 182 -15.56 8.84 -8.16
C ALA A 182 -14.25 8.33 -8.73
N ASP A 183 -14.10 8.35 -10.06
CA ASP A 183 -12.89 7.83 -10.65
C ASP A 183 -12.68 8.29 -12.09
N ARG A 184 -11.92 9.36 -12.28
CA ARG A 184 -11.55 9.87 -13.61
C ARG A 184 -10.71 8.86 -14.39
N ASN A 185 -10.09 7.91 -13.72
CA ASN A 185 -9.21 6.90 -14.29
C ASN A 185 -9.83 5.50 -14.29
N ARG A 186 -11.10 5.36 -13.89
CA ARG A 186 -11.77 4.06 -13.80
C ARG A 186 -11.83 3.38 -15.18
N ARG A 187 -11.49 2.09 -15.19
CA ARG A 187 -11.86 1.18 -16.29
C ARG A 187 -13.13 0.45 -15.88
N SER A 188 -14.08 0.34 -16.79
CA SER A 188 -15.21 -0.58 -16.61
C SER A 188 -14.65 -1.98 -16.37
N ALA A 189 -15.18 -2.68 -15.40
CA ALA A 189 -14.78 -4.06 -15.08
C ALA A 189 -14.93 -5.00 -16.29
N GLY A 190 -15.84 -4.67 -17.20
CA GLY A 190 -16.09 -5.46 -18.40
C GLY A 190 -16.32 -6.93 -18.05
N SER A 191 -15.54 -7.82 -18.68
CA SER A 191 -15.56 -9.27 -18.42
C SER A 191 -14.54 -9.70 -17.35
N ILE A 192 -13.93 -8.78 -16.60
CA ILE A 192 -12.99 -9.11 -15.53
C ILE A 192 -13.81 -9.56 -14.32
N VAL A 193 -14.21 -10.81 -14.33
CA VAL A 193 -14.83 -11.45 -13.15
C VAL A 193 -13.69 -12.10 -12.38
N THR A 194 -13.38 -11.56 -11.22
CA THR A 194 -12.44 -12.16 -10.29
C THR A 194 -13.15 -12.35 -8.97
N ASP A 195 -13.31 -13.60 -8.61
CA ASP A 195 -13.88 -14.04 -7.34
C ASP A 195 -12.88 -14.96 -6.65
N ALA A 196 -12.71 -14.78 -5.37
CA ALA A 196 -11.88 -15.64 -4.55
C ALA A 196 -12.57 -16.01 -3.24
N VAL A 197 -12.23 -17.17 -2.72
CA VAL A 197 -12.67 -17.62 -1.41
C VAL A 197 -11.47 -17.67 -0.49
N HIS A 198 -11.54 -16.93 0.61
CA HIS A 198 -10.49 -16.89 1.63
C HIS A 198 -11.01 -17.25 3.01
N PRO A 199 -10.16 -17.77 3.90
CA PRO A 199 -10.50 -17.86 5.32
C PRO A 199 -10.86 -16.45 5.85
N VAL A 200 -11.88 -16.39 6.72
CA VAL A 200 -12.23 -15.14 7.42
C VAL A 200 -11.08 -14.70 8.33
N VAL A 201 -10.45 -15.66 9.00
CA VAL A 201 -9.22 -15.43 9.78
C VAL A 201 -8.04 -15.95 8.96
N ARG A 202 -7.21 -15.03 8.49
CA ARG A 202 -5.96 -15.32 7.76
C ARG A 202 -4.78 -15.22 8.73
N THR A 203 -3.90 -16.21 8.71
CA THR A 203 -2.67 -16.27 9.51
C THR A 203 -1.44 -16.15 8.62
#